data_d863b5252c727683aee3a7e5630191c5
#
_entry.id   d863b5252c727683aee3a7e5630191c5
#
_cell.length_a   1.000
_cell.length_b   1.000
_cell.length_c   1.000
_cell.angle_alpha   90.00
_cell.angle_beta   90.00
_cell.angle_gamma   90.00
#
_symmetry.space_group_name_H-M   'P 1'
#
loop_
_entity.id
_entity.type
_entity.pdbx_description
1 polymer ?
#
loop_
_entity_poly.entity_id
_entity_poly.type
_entity_poly.pdbx_seq_one_letter_code
_entity_poly.pdbx_strand_id
1 'polypeptide(L)'
;MTEQLKQKLNDSAVLRWSVLALVAFTMLCGYFLTDVMSPLKPMLEKELLWDSLDYGFFTSAYGWFNVFLLMLIFGGIILDKMGVRFTGMGACLLMVFGCGLKYYAISTTFPEGAMLFGFKMQVTLAALGYAIFGVGVEIAGITVSKIIVKWFKGKEMALAMGLEMATARIGTTLAMVLTVPLADFFGYTDEGGAFHTNIPAPILFCLVMLCVGTIAFFIYTFYDKKLDASLDAEGLEPEEPFRMKDIVYIITNKGFWLIALLCVLFYSAVFPFIKYAADLMVQKYHVDPKLAGTIPGLLPIGAIILTPLFGSLYDRIGKGATLMVIGSVML
;
A
#
# COMPACT_ATOMS: atom_id res chain seq x y z
N MET A 1 30.25 -10.66 41.03
CA MET A 1 28.96 -10.00 40.90
C MET A 1 28.67 -9.92 39.39
N THR A 2 27.96 -10.90 38.84
CA THR A 2 27.65 -11.01 37.43
C THR A 2 26.66 -9.92 37.07
N GLU A 3 27.13 -8.90 36.33
CA GLU A 3 26.24 -8.01 35.60
C GLU A 3 25.39 -8.88 34.67
N GLN A 4 24.14 -9.09 35.03
CA GLN A 4 23.14 -9.54 34.07
C GLN A 4 23.03 -8.40 33.01
N LEU A 5 23.69 -8.59 31.87
CA LEU A 5 23.46 -7.80 30.69
C LEU A 5 21.93 -7.75 30.47
N LYS A 6 21.32 -6.61 30.72
CA LYS A 6 19.90 -6.39 30.44
C LYS A 6 19.72 -6.59 28.92
N GLN A 7 19.21 -7.75 28.55
CA GLN A 7 18.92 -8.06 27.15
C GLN A 7 17.88 -7.06 26.63
N LYS A 8 18.22 -6.36 25.56
CA LYS A 8 17.29 -5.46 24.86
C LYS A 8 16.10 -6.26 24.34
N LEU A 9 14.91 -5.67 24.32
CA LEU A 9 13.73 -6.34 23.78
C LEU A 9 13.93 -6.75 22.31
N ASN A 10 14.64 -5.95 21.53
CA ASN A 10 14.98 -6.27 20.14
C ASN A 10 16.12 -7.28 19.99
N ASP A 11 16.74 -7.78 21.06
CA ASP A 11 17.66 -8.92 21.01
C ASP A 11 16.90 -10.24 20.89
N SER A 12 15.65 -10.31 21.38
CA SER A 12 14.79 -11.46 21.16
C SER A 12 14.36 -11.58 19.71
N ALA A 13 14.79 -12.63 19.01
CA ALA A 13 14.34 -12.92 17.65
C ALA A 13 12.81 -13.06 17.57
N VAL A 14 12.19 -13.74 18.54
CA VAL A 14 10.74 -13.94 18.58
C VAL A 14 10.00 -12.60 18.58
N LEU A 15 10.44 -11.64 19.41
CA LEU A 15 9.78 -10.33 19.47
C LEU A 15 9.99 -9.52 18.20
N ARG A 16 11.20 -9.51 17.62
CA ARG A 16 11.46 -8.82 16.34
C ARG A 16 10.56 -9.33 15.22
N TRP A 17 10.52 -10.64 15.05
CA TRP A 17 9.71 -11.26 14.01
C TRP A 17 8.21 -11.11 14.25
N SER A 18 7.76 -11.12 15.51
CA SER A 18 6.36 -10.83 15.87
C SER A 18 5.97 -9.40 15.53
N VAL A 19 6.85 -8.43 15.82
CA VAL A 19 6.64 -7.04 15.44
C VAL A 19 6.59 -6.88 13.94
N LEU A 20 7.51 -7.51 13.19
CA LEU A 20 7.47 -7.50 11.73
C LEU A 20 6.15 -8.07 11.20
N ALA A 21 5.68 -9.18 11.73
CA ALA A 21 4.41 -9.80 11.32
C ALA A 21 3.22 -8.85 11.51
N LEU A 22 3.16 -8.12 12.65
CA LEU A 22 2.10 -7.15 12.92
C LEU A 22 2.09 -6.00 11.92
N VAL A 23 3.25 -5.38 11.68
CA VAL A 23 3.33 -4.22 10.77
C VAL A 23 3.23 -4.62 9.30
N ALA A 24 3.80 -5.76 8.91
CA ALA A 24 3.67 -6.31 7.55
C ALA A 24 2.21 -6.70 7.24
N PHE A 25 1.47 -7.26 8.20
CA PHE A 25 0.05 -7.53 8.04
C PHE A 25 -0.76 -6.25 7.83
N THR A 26 -0.44 -5.17 8.53
CA THR A 26 -1.07 -3.86 8.30
C THR A 26 -0.82 -3.37 6.86
N MET A 27 0.40 -3.54 6.34
CA MET A 27 0.72 -3.19 4.95
C MET A 27 0.01 -4.10 3.95
N LEU A 28 -0.10 -5.40 4.22
CA LEU A 28 -0.88 -6.33 3.38
C LEU A 28 -2.33 -5.84 3.23
N CYS A 29 -2.98 -5.44 4.33
CA CYS A 29 -4.34 -4.88 4.29
C CYS A 29 -4.42 -3.60 3.44
N GLY A 30 -3.42 -2.71 3.55
CA GLY A 30 -3.32 -1.50 2.75
C GLY A 30 -3.19 -1.80 1.26
N TYR A 31 -2.25 -2.67 0.88
CA TYR A 31 -2.03 -3.04 -0.52
C TYR A 31 -3.19 -3.83 -1.14
N PHE A 32 -3.92 -4.62 -0.35
CA PHE A 32 -5.16 -5.24 -0.81
C PHE A 32 -6.17 -4.18 -1.24
N LEU A 33 -6.42 -3.14 -0.42
CA LEU A 33 -7.35 -2.07 -0.78
C LEU A 33 -6.85 -1.20 -1.95
N THR A 34 -5.54 -1.04 -2.10
CA THR A 34 -4.96 -0.25 -3.21
C THR A 34 -5.39 -0.81 -4.56
N ASP A 35 -5.52 -2.13 -4.69
CA ASP A 35 -5.74 -2.78 -5.97
C ASP A 35 -7.13 -3.44 -6.12
N VAL A 36 -7.97 -3.44 -5.07
CA VAL A 36 -9.30 -4.08 -5.06
C VAL A 36 -10.22 -3.63 -6.20
N MET A 37 -10.12 -2.38 -6.66
CA MET A 37 -10.99 -1.88 -7.74
C MET A 37 -10.52 -2.29 -9.13
N SER A 38 -9.27 -2.75 -9.28
CA SER A 38 -8.72 -3.09 -10.59
C SER A 38 -9.45 -4.24 -11.29
N PRO A 39 -9.69 -5.41 -10.65
CA PRO A 39 -10.46 -6.48 -11.27
C PRO A 39 -11.97 -6.19 -11.39
N LEU A 40 -12.48 -5.19 -10.65
CA LEU A 40 -13.90 -4.80 -10.70
C LEU A 40 -14.25 -3.85 -11.85
N LYS A 41 -13.27 -3.32 -12.59
CA LYS A 41 -13.54 -2.30 -13.63
C LYS A 41 -14.64 -2.72 -14.63
N PRO A 42 -14.65 -3.94 -15.20
CA PRO A 42 -15.72 -4.36 -16.11
C PRO A 42 -17.11 -4.38 -15.43
N MET A 43 -17.15 -4.69 -14.14
CA MET A 43 -18.40 -4.73 -13.36
C MET A 43 -18.87 -3.32 -12.98
N LEU A 44 -17.94 -2.40 -12.68
CA LEU A 44 -18.25 -0.98 -12.47
C LEU A 44 -18.90 -0.36 -13.71
N GLU A 45 -18.42 -0.70 -14.91
CA GLU A 45 -19.03 -0.26 -16.17
C GLU A 45 -20.44 -0.81 -16.34
N LYS A 46 -20.66 -2.09 -16.01
CA LYS A 46 -21.94 -2.76 -16.19
C LYS A 46 -22.97 -2.36 -15.14
N GLU A 47 -22.61 -2.41 -13.85
CA GLU A 47 -23.55 -2.28 -12.73
C GLU A 47 -23.70 -0.82 -12.25
N LEU A 48 -22.64 -0.02 -12.30
CA LEU A 48 -22.62 1.38 -11.83
C LEU A 48 -22.51 2.39 -12.96
N LEU A 49 -22.45 1.92 -14.21
CA LEU A 49 -22.34 2.75 -15.40
C LEU A 49 -21.15 3.72 -15.37
N TRP A 50 -20.06 3.32 -14.71
CA TRP A 50 -18.80 4.09 -14.72
C TRP A 50 -18.13 3.93 -16.09
N ASP A 51 -17.90 5.02 -16.78
CA ASP A 51 -17.10 4.97 -18.00
C ASP A 51 -15.59 4.95 -17.70
N SER A 52 -14.79 4.83 -18.74
CA SER A 52 -13.32 4.83 -18.59
C SER A 52 -12.76 6.15 -18.07
N LEU A 53 -13.47 7.28 -18.26
CA LEU A 53 -13.10 8.58 -17.71
C LEU A 53 -13.38 8.64 -16.20
N ASP A 54 -14.56 8.18 -15.77
CA ASP A 54 -14.93 8.04 -14.35
C ASP A 54 -13.91 7.20 -13.59
N TYR A 55 -13.54 6.04 -14.18
CA TYR A 55 -12.55 5.15 -13.58
C TYR A 55 -11.14 5.75 -13.57
N GLY A 56 -10.73 6.45 -14.64
CA GLY A 56 -9.47 7.17 -14.70
C GLY A 56 -9.37 8.28 -13.66
N PHE A 57 -10.43 9.08 -13.51
CA PHE A 57 -10.53 10.10 -12.47
C PHE A 57 -10.40 9.48 -11.05
N PHE A 58 -11.14 8.42 -10.78
CA PHE A 58 -11.07 7.69 -9.52
C PHE A 58 -9.66 7.16 -9.23
N THR A 59 -9.02 6.49 -10.19
CA THR A 59 -7.69 5.89 -9.97
C THR A 59 -6.59 6.93 -9.81
N SER A 60 -6.69 8.08 -10.49
CA SER A 60 -5.74 9.19 -10.36
C SER A 60 -5.74 9.80 -8.96
N ALA A 61 -6.85 9.70 -8.26
CA ALA A 61 -7.04 10.31 -6.94
C ALA A 61 -6.08 9.79 -5.87
N TYR A 62 -5.59 8.55 -6.01
CA TYR A 62 -4.61 7.97 -5.08
C TYR A 62 -3.41 8.87 -4.80
N GLY A 63 -2.92 9.55 -5.83
CA GLY A 63 -1.75 10.42 -5.73
C GLY A 63 -2.05 11.89 -5.43
N TRP A 64 -3.29 12.36 -5.48
CA TRP A 64 -3.58 13.80 -5.45
C TRP A 64 -2.97 14.52 -4.26
N PHE A 65 -3.21 14.04 -3.05
CA PHE A 65 -2.72 14.71 -1.86
C PHE A 65 -1.21 14.48 -1.65
N ASN A 66 -0.71 13.32 -2.02
CA ASN A 66 0.71 13.02 -1.89
C ASN A 66 1.57 13.84 -2.87
N VAL A 67 1.07 14.08 -4.09
CA VAL A 67 1.80 14.82 -5.14
C VAL A 67 1.55 16.33 -5.01
N PHE A 68 0.28 16.77 -5.02
CA PHE A 68 -0.03 18.21 -5.09
C PHE A 68 0.06 18.91 -3.73
N LEU A 69 -0.23 18.21 -2.63
CA LEU A 69 -0.10 18.77 -1.29
C LEU A 69 1.16 18.29 -0.55
N LEU A 70 2.00 17.50 -1.21
CA LEU A 70 3.27 16.98 -0.67
C LEU A 70 3.09 16.25 0.67
N MET A 71 1.93 15.58 0.86
CA MET A 71 1.55 14.98 2.14
C MET A 71 2.54 13.91 2.62
N LEU A 72 3.26 13.24 1.70
CA LEU A 72 4.31 12.29 2.08
C LEU A 72 5.50 13.00 2.75
N ILE A 73 5.87 14.20 2.29
CA ILE A 73 6.92 15.01 2.92
C ILE A 73 6.48 15.45 4.32
N PHE A 74 5.25 15.98 4.45
CA PHE A 74 4.70 16.34 5.76
C PHE A 74 4.60 15.11 6.67
N GLY A 75 4.17 13.96 6.16
CA GLY A 75 4.15 12.70 6.89
C GLY A 75 5.52 12.29 7.41
N GLY A 76 6.59 12.47 6.61
CA GLY A 76 7.96 12.25 7.03
C GLY A 76 8.40 13.18 8.18
N ILE A 77 8.06 14.47 8.07
CA ILE A 77 8.35 15.45 9.15
C ILE A 77 7.58 15.10 10.43
N ILE A 78 6.33 14.70 10.33
CA ILE A 78 5.52 14.25 11.48
C ILE A 78 6.14 12.99 12.08
N LEU A 79 6.57 12.03 11.24
CA LEU A 79 7.22 10.80 11.67
C LEU A 79 8.50 11.06 12.48
N ASP A 80 9.30 12.04 12.06
CA ASP A 80 10.53 12.40 12.76
C ASP A 80 10.27 13.14 14.08
N LYS A 81 9.25 14.01 14.12
CA LYS A 81 8.92 14.79 15.31
C LYS A 81 8.08 14.04 16.34
N MET A 82 7.10 13.25 15.88
CA MET A 82 6.10 12.61 16.75
C MET A 82 6.34 11.10 16.90
N GLY A 83 7.26 10.55 16.14
CA GLY A 83 7.68 9.14 16.20
C GLY A 83 6.71 8.18 15.51
N VAL A 84 7.15 6.92 15.45
CA VAL A 84 6.49 5.84 14.68
C VAL A 84 5.09 5.48 15.21
N ARG A 85 4.86 5.59 16.52
CA ARG A 85 3.57 5.22 17.13
C ARG A 85 2.44 6.16 16.72
N PHE A 86 2.67 7.47 16.89
CA PHE A 86 1.66 8.47 16.55
C PHE A 86 1.40 8.50 15.04
N THR A 87 2.47 8.57 14.26
CA THR A 87 2.37 8.69 12.79
C THR A 87 1.73 7.44 12.17
N GLY A 88 2.15 6.25 12.61
CA GLY A 88 1.60 5.02 12.08
C GLY A 88 0.14 4.79 12.48
N MET A 89 -0.25 5.13 13.71
CA MET A 89 -1.66 5.06 14.12
C MET A 89 -2.52 6.05 13.33
N GLY A 90 -2.03 7.28 13.14
CA GLY A 90 -2.70 8.28 12.30
C GLY A 90 -2.86 7.81 10.85
N ALA A 91 -1.83 7.19 10.29
CA ALA A 91 -1.87 6.58 8.96
C ALA A 91 -2.91 5.46 8.86
N CYS A 92 -2.98 4.55 9.84
CA CYS A 92 -3.99 3.49 9.90
C CYS A 92 -5.41 4.07 9.95
N LEU A 93 -5.65 5.10 10.76
CA LEU A 93 -6.96 5.76 10.84
C LEU A 93 -7.34 6.44 9.52
N LEU A 94 -6.37 7.07 8.83
CA LEU A 94 -6.61 7.64 7.49
C LEU A 94 -6.97 6.56 6.48
N MET A 95 -6.31 5.39 6.52
CA MET A 95 -6.65 4.25 5.65
C MET A 95 -8.08 3.76 5.90
N VAL A 96 -8.46 3.56 7.17
CA VAL A 96 -9.82 3.12 7.54
C VAL A 96 -10.87 4.14 7.11
N PHE A 97 -10.64 5.43 7.40
CA PHE A 97 -11.56 6.50 7.04
C PHE A 97 -11.73 6.63 5.51
N GLY A 98 -10.62 6.62 4.76
CA GLY A 98 -10.64 6.69 3.30
C GLY A 98 -11.35 5.48 2.67
N CYS A 99 -11.13 4.27 3.21
CA CYS A 99 -11.86 3.08 2.80
C CYS A 99 -13.35 3.16 3.13
N GLY A 100 -13.69 3.63 4.33
CA GLY A 100 -15.08 3.84 4.76
C GLY A 100 -15.83 4.81 3.85
N LEU A 101 -15.20 5.94 3.48
CA LEU A 101 -15.78 6.90 2.54
C LEU A 101 -15.96 6.29 1.14
N LYS A 102 -14.97 5.51 0.66
CA LYS A 102 -15.08 4.78 -0.60
C LYS A 102 -16.22 3.75 -0.57
N TYR A 103 -16.33 2.99 0.50
CA TYR A 103 -17.41 2.04 0.70
C TYR A 103 -18.78 2.75 0.69
N TYR A 104 -18.92 3.83 1.45
CA TYR A 104 -20.14 4.63 1.48
C TYR A 104 -20.53 5.13 0.08
N ALA A 105 -19.58 5.68 -0.66
CA ALA A 105 -19.82 6.18 -2.02
C ALA A 105 -20.32 5.08 -2.98
N ILE A 106 -19.71 3.88 -2.92
CA ILE A 106 -20.07 2.78 -3.83
C ILE A 106 -21.36 2.07 -3.41
N SER A 107 -21.67 2.02 -2.11
CA SER A 107 -22.87 1.35 -1.58
C SER A 107 -24.13 2.24 -1.59
N THR A 108 -23.98 3.55 -1.78
CA THR A 108 -25.09 4.50 -1.72
C THR A 108 -25.58 4.86 -3.12
N THR A 109 -26.90 4.82 -3.32
CA THR A 109 -27.54 5.32 -4.53
C THR A 109 -27.71 6.84 -4.43
N PHE A 110 -27.11 7.57 -5.35
CA PHE A 110 -27.25 9.04 -5.44
C PHE A 110 -28.37 9.39 -6.42
N PRO A 111 -29.01 10.58 -6.27
CA PRO A 111 -30.00 11.07 -7.23
C PRO A 111 -29.44 11.09 -8.66
N GLU A 112 -30.27 10.77 -9.64
CA GLU A 112 -29.92 10.85 -11.06
C GLU A 112 -29.45 12.27 -11.42
N GLY A 113 -28.31 12.38 -12.11
CA GLY A 113 -27.72 13.65 -12.49
C GLY A 113 -26.97 14.40 -11.38
N ALA A 114 -26.82 13.82 -10.17
CA ALA A 114 -25.97 14.41 -9.14
C ALA A 114 -24.50 14.42 -9.58
N MET A 115 -24.00 15.63 -9.88
CA MET A 115 -22.64 15.85 -10.35
C MET A 115 -21.84 16.70 -9.34
N LEU A 116 -20.55 16.40 -9.19
CA LEU A 116 -19.62 17.17 -8.39
C LEU A 116 -18.30 17.27 -9.16
N PHE A 117 -17.81 18.50 -9.39
CA PHE A 117 -16.61 18.75 -10.20
C PHE A 117 -16.67 18.19 -11.64
N GLY A 118 -17.85 18.09 -12.23
CA GLY A 118 -18.02 17.55 -13.58
C GLY A 118 -18.09 16.03 -13.70
N PHE A 119 -17.99 15.31 -12.57
CA PHE A 119 -18.13 13.86 -12.46
C PHE A 119 -19.33 13.47 -11.63
N LYS A 120 -19.79 12.22 -11.75
CA LYS A 120 -20.83 11.67 -10.90
C LYS A 120 -20.46 11.83 -9.43
N MET A 121 -21.39 12.22 -8.59
CA MET A 121 -21.15 12.42 -7.16
C MET A 121 -20.58 11.16 -6.50
N GLN A 122 -21.06 9.98 -6.90
CA GLN A 122 -20.55 8.68 -6.45
C GLN A 122 -19.04 8.54 -6.78
N VAL A 123 -18.65 8.84 -8.01
CA VAL A 123 -17.24 8.75 -8.47
C VAL A 123 -16.36 9.71 -7.69
N THR A 124 -16.82 10.96 -7.51
CA THR A 124 -16.05 12.00 -6.80
C THR A 124 -15.86 11.66 -5.32
N LEU A 125 -16.89 11.15 -4.63
CA LEU A 125 -16.76 10.73 -3.24
C LEU A 125 -15.87 9.49 -3.10
N ALA A 126 -16.00 8.52 -4.01
CA ALA A 126 -15.12 7.36 -4.06
C ALA A 126 -13.65 7.76 -4.28
N ALA A 127 -13.41 8.72 -5.19
CA ALA A 127 -12.09 9.30 -5.49
C ALA A 127 -11.52 10.01 -4.27
N LEU A 128 -12.31 10.82 -3.56
CA LEU A 128 -11.90 11.48 -2.33
C LEU A 128 -11.50 10.45 -1.25
N GLY A 129 -12.31 9.41 -1.06
CA GLY A 129 -11.98 8.32 -0.14
C GLY A 129 -10.66 7.65 -0.52
N TYR A 130 -10.41 7.44 -1.82
CA TYR A 130 -9.19 6.83 -2.31
C TYR A 130 -7.97 7.75 -2.17
N ALA A 131 -8.15 9.07 -2.31
CA ALA A 131 -7.10 10.07 -2.08
C ALA A 131 -6.67 10.11 -0.59
N ILE A 132 -7.62 10.10 0.34
CA ILE A 132 -7.36 10.07 1.79
C ILE A 132 -6.66 8.74 2.17
N PHE A 133 -7.14 7.62 1.63
CA PHE A 133 -6.51 6.32 1.81
C PHE A 133 -5.06 6.32 1.29
N GLY A 134 -4.80 6.93 0.11
CA GLY A 134 -3.47 7.05 -0.48
C GLY A 134 -2.47 7.76 0.43
N VAL A 135 -2.90 8.84 1.12
CA VAL A 135 -2.07 9.48 2.15
C VAL A 135 -1.74 8.52 3.28
N GLY A 136 -2.76 7.80 3.77
CA GLY A 136 -2.59 6.86 4.88
C GLY A 136 -1.59 5.75 4.55
N VAL A 137 -1.75 5.08 3.40
CA VAL A 137 -0.91 3.92 3.05
C VAL A 137 0.54 4.32 2.76
N GLU A 138 0.78 5.48 2.15
CA GLU A 138 2.14 5.97 1.88
C GLU A 138 2.85 6.38 3.18
N ILE A 139 2.16 7.07 4.10
CA ILE A 139 2.71 7.40 5.42
C ILE A 139 2.94 6.12 6.26
N ALA A 140 2.04 5.13 6.17
CA ALA A 140 2.25 3.83 6.80
C ALA A 140 3.53 3.15 6.28
N GLY A 141 3.77 3.17 4.96
CA GLY A 141 4.95 2.57 4.33
C GLY A 141 6.26 3.15 4.86
N ILE A 142 6.41 4.49 4.90
CA ILE A 142 7.61 5.11 5.47
C ILE A 142 7.75 4.84 6.98
N THR A 143 6.63 4.77 7.70
CA THR A 143 6.62 4.46 9.13
C THR A 143 7.07 3.03 9.38
N VAL A 144 6.55 2.05 8.63
CA VAL A 144 6.94 0.64 8.74
C VAL A 144 8.41 0.44 8.40
N SER A 145 8.93 1.12 7.37
CA SER A 145 10.36 1.12 7.07
C SER A 145 11.20 1.61 8.24
N LYS A 146 10.81 2.70 8.91
CA LYS A 146 11.50 3.21 10.11
C LYS A 146 11.40 2.24 11.30
N ILE A 147 10.25 1.57 11.46
CA ILE A 147 10.07 0.52 12.47
C ILE A 147 11.04 -0.63 12.25
N ILE A 148 11.16 -1.12 11.01
CA ILE A 148 12.07 -2.22 10.67
C ILE A 148 13.51 -1.81 10.97
N VAL A 149 13.94 -0.62 10.57
CA VAL A 149 15.27 -0.10 10.90
C VAL A 149 15.48 -0.10 12.42
N LYS A 150 14.53 0.43 13.20
CA LYS A 150 14.62 0.50 14.67
C LYS A 150 14.76 -0.88 15.34
N TRP A 151 14.00 -1.86 14.87
CA TRP A 151 13.95 -3.19 15.49
C TRP A 151 15.03 -4.15 14.98
N PHE A 152 15.50 -3.97 13.74
CA PHE A 152 16.44 -4.88 13.06
C PHE A 152 17.82 -4.28 12.80
N LYS A 153 18.13 -3.07 13.28
CA LYS A 153 19.45 -2.44 13.10
C LYS A 153 20.57 -3.35 13.64
N GLY A 154 21.52 -3.69 12.77
CA GLY A 154 22.62 -4.60 13.10
C GLY A 154 22.26 -6.08 13.16
N LYS A 155 21.05 -6.46 12.71
CA LYS A 155 20.53 -7.82 12.65
C LYS A 155 19.96 -8.06 11.24
N GLU A 156 19.09 -9.01 11.02
CA GLU A 156 18.58 -9.43 9.71
C GLU A 156 17.71 -8.36 8.99
N MET A 157 18.17 -7.11 8.94
CA MET A 157 17.41 -5.95 8.46
C MET A 157 16.99 -6.08 6.98
N ALA A 158 17.92 -6.53 6.12
CA ALA A 158 17.62 -6.69 4.69
C ALA A 158 16.55 -7.77 4.45
N LEU A 159 16.62 -8.87 5.21
CA LEU A 159 15.62 -9.93 5.17
C LEU A 159 14.24 -9.42 5.66
N ALA A 160 14.22 -8.65 6.75
CA ALA A 160 12.99 -8.08 7.29
C ALA A 160 12.31 -7.11 6.29
N MET A 161 13.08 -6.22 5.64
CA MET A 161 12.61 -5.34 4.57
C MET A 161 12.07 -6.14 3.38
N GLY A 162 12.78 -7.18 2.96
CA GLY A 162 12.38 -8.04 1.85
C GLY A 162 11.07 -8.80 2.14
N LEU A 163 10.89 -9.31 3.36
CA LEU A 163 9.67 -10.00 3.77
C LEU A 163 8.47 -9.05 3.90
N GLU A 164 8.68 -7.84 4.39
CA GLU A 164 7.64 -6.80 4.41
C GLU A 164 7.16 -6.50 2.99
N MET A 165 8.08 -6.24 2.08
CA MET A 165 7.77 -6.00 0.66
C MET A 165 7.06 -7.19 0.01
N ALA A 166 7.50 -8.43 0.28
CA ALA A 166 6.84 -9.62 -0.21
C ALA A 166 5.40 -9.74 0.32
N THR A 167 5.19 -9.44 1.61
CA THR A 167 3.85 -9.45 2.23
C THR A 167 2.94 -8.40 1.59
N ALA A 168 3.44 -7.21 1.27
CA ALA A 168 2.70 -6.20 0.52
C ALA A 168 2.28 -6.71 -0.88
N ARG A 169 3.17 -7.39 -1.60
CA ARG A 169 2.85 -7.99 -2.91
C ARG A 169 1.83 -9.13 -2.82
N ILE A 170 1.83 -9.88 -1.71
CA ILE A 170 0.76 -10.85 -1.42
C ILE A 170 -0.59 -10.12 -1.31
N GLY A 171 -0.65 -8.96 -0.65
CA GLY A 171 -1.87 -8.13 -0.59
C GLY A 171 -2.40 -7.76 -1.99
N THR A 172 -1.54 -7.26 -2.89
CA THR A 172 -1.89 -6.96 -4.27
C THR A 172 -2.38 -8.21 -5.03
N THR A 173 -1.68 -9.35 -4.88
CA THR A 173 -2.07 -10.61 -5.52
C THR A 173 -3.46 -11.06 -5.05
N LEU A 174 -3.70 -11.04 -3.75
CA LEU A 174 -5.00 -11.41 -3.18
C LEU A 174 -6.11 -10.48 -3.68
N ALA A 175 -5.84 -9.18 -3.82
CA ALA A 175 -6.79 -8.23 -4.41
C ALA A 175 -7.16 -8.63 -5.84
N MET A 176 -6.18 -8.99 -6.66
CA MET A 176 -6.43 -9.38 -8.06
C MET A 176 -7.23 -10.68 -8.19
N VAL A 177 -6.99 -11.65 -7.29
CA VAL A 177 -7.57 -13.00 -7.39
C VAL A 177 -8.89 -13.13 -6.64
N LEU A 178 -9.01 -12.53 -5.44
CA LEU A 178 -10.16 -12.75 -4.56
C LEU A 178 -11.30 -11.75 -4.74
N THR A 179 -11.05 -10.59 -5.35
CA THR A 179 -12.05 -9.51 -5.39
C THR A 179 -13.31 -9.90 -6.15
N VAL A 180 -13.17 -10.46 -7.35
CA VAL A 180 -14.33 -10.87 -8.17
C VAL A 180 -15.07 -12.05 -7.53
N PRO A 181 -14.41 -13.13 -7.09
CA PRO A 181 -15.08 -14.19 -6.32
C PRO A 181 -15.83 -13.68 -5.08
N LEU A 182 -15.28 -12.71 -4.33
CA LEU A 182 -15.98 -12.10 -3.20
C LEU A 182 -17.23 -11.32 -3.63
N ALA A 183 -17.12 -10.54 -4.70
CA ALA A 183 -18.24 -9.76 -5.22
C ALA A 183 -19.36 -10.67 -5.72
N ASP A 184 -19.03 -11.77 -6.40
CA ASP A 184 -19.99 -12.77 -6.88
C ASP A 184 -20.59 -13.58 -5.73
N PHE A 185 -19.81 -13.95 -4.72
CA PHE A 185 -20.31 -14.70 -3.56
C PHE A 185 -21.43 -13.96 -2.80
N PHE A 186 -21.32 -12.65 -2.71
CA PHE A 186 -22.34 -11.79 -2.11
C PHE A 186 -23.30 -11.18 -3.15
N GLY A 187 -23.24 -11.64 -4.40
CA GLY A 187 -24.16 -11.24 -5.46
C GLY A 187 -25.60 -11.68 -5.18
N TYR A 188 -26.52 -11.12 -5.91
CA TYR A 188 -27.95 -11.45 -5.79
C TYR A 188 -28.58 -11.60 -7.18
N THR A 189 -29.68 -12.34 -7.23
CA THR A 189 -30.49 -12.48 -8.44
C THR A 189 -31.74 -11.60 -8.28
N ASP A 190 -32.01 -10.75 -9.26
CA ASP A 190 -33.22 -9.92 -9.26
C ASP A 190 -34.52 -10.73 -9.55
N GLU A 191 -35.65 -10.08 -9.47
CA GLU A 191 -36.96 -10.71 -9.77
C GLU A 191 -37.08 -11.15 -11.25
N GLY A 192 -36.29 -10.58 -12.15
CA GLY A 192 -36.21 -10.95 -13.56
C GLY A 192 -35.28 -12.13 -13.87
N GLY A 193 -34.58 -12.68 -12.85
CA GLY A 193 -33.63 -13.78 -13.00
C GLY A 193 -32.24 -13.34 -13.43
N ALA A 194 -31.94 -12.03 -13.50
CA ALA A 194 -30.61 -11.53 -13.82
C ALA A 194 -29.72 -11.54 -12.56
N PHE A 195 -28.48 -12.04 -12.70
CA PHE A 195 -27.48 -12.04 -11.64
C PHE A 195 -26.73 -10.73 -11.60
N HIS A 196 -26.69 -10.11 -10.41
CA HIS A 196 -25.98 -8.87 -10.11
C HIS A 196 -24.84 -9.12 -9.15
N THR A 197 -23.65 -8.63 -9.50
CA THR A 197 -22.44 -8.72 -8.68
C THR A 197 -22.47 -7.65 -7.59
N ASN A 198 -22.19 -8.01 -6.35
CA ASN A 198 -22.17 -7.06 -5.22
C ASN A 198 -20.81 -6.36 -5.13
N ILE A 199 -20.65 -5.25 -5.86
CA ILE A 199 -19.41 -4.46 -5.89
C ILE A 199 -19.02 -3.88 -4.51
N PRO A 200 -19.94 -3.41 -3.65
CA PRO A 200 -19.61 -2.97 -2.29
C PRO A 200 -18.95 -4.04 -1.41
N ALA A 201 -19.28 -5.33 -1.60
CA ALA A 201 -18.85 -6.40 -0.69
C ALA A 201 -17.31 -6.56 -0.56
N PRO A 202 -16.51 -6.59 -1.64
CA PRO A 202 -15.04 -6.62 -1.52
C PRO A 202 -14.47 -5.38 -0.81
N ILE A 203 -15.10 -4.21 -0.98
CA ILE A 203 -14.65 -2.97 -0.33
C ILE A 203 -14.95 -3.03 1.18
N LEU A 204 -16.11 -3.58 1.57
CA LEU A 204 -16.43 -3.84 2.97
C LEU A 204 -15.46 -4.84 3.59
N PHE A 205 -15.13 -5.90 2.87
CA PHE A 205 -14.10 -6.85 3.31
C PHE A 205 -12.76 -6.16 3.57
N CYS A 206 -12.33 -5.27 2.66
CA CYS A 206 -11.13 -4.43 2.86
C CYS A 206 -11.24 -3.55 4.11
N LEU A 207 -12.40 -2.94 4.34
CA LEU A 207 -12.62 -2.09 5.52
C LEU A 207 -12.45 -2.89 6.81
N VAL A 208 -13.02 -4.08 6.88
CA VAL A 208 -12.84 -4.99 8.02
C VAL A 208 -11.37 -5.38 8.18
N MET A 209 -10.69 -5.76 7.09
CA MET A 209 -9.27 -6.07 7.10
C MET A 209 -8.42 -4.91 7.61
N LEU A 210 -8.70 -3.67 7.18
CA LEU A 210 -8.00 -2.48 7.65
C LEU A 210 -8.25 -2.18 9.13
N CYS A 211 -9.46 -2.43 9.63
CA CYS A 211 -9.75 -2.33 11.06
C CYS A 211 -8.92 -3.34 11.85
N VAL A 212 -8.84 -4.60 11.40
CA VAL A 212 -7.99 -5.63 12.02
C VAL A 212 -6.51 -5.25 11.92
N GLY A 213 -6.05 -4.73 10.78
CA GLY A 213 -4.70 -4.20 10.60
C GLY A 213 -4.38 -3.03 11.55
N THR A 214 -5.34 -2.14 11.78
CA THR A 214 -5.22 -1.04 12.75
C THR A 214 -5.09 -1.57 14.18
N ILE A 215 -5.85 -2.61 14.54
CA ILE A 215 -5.70 -3.28 15.84
C ILE A 215 -4.31 -3.93 15.96
N ALA A 216 -3.84 -4.61 14.91
CA ALA A 216 -2.51 -5.18 14.88
C ALA A 216 -1.42 -4.10 15.07
N PHE A 217 -1.55 -2.96 14.40
CA PHE A 217 -0.64 -1.83 14.60
C PHE A 217 -0.74 -1.24 16.00
N PHE A 218 -1.94 -1.16 16.57
CA PHE A 218 -2.13 -0.74 17.97
C PHE A 218 -1.40 -1.67 18.95
N ILE A 219 -1.50 -2.98 18.74
CA ILE A 219 -0.75 -3.97 19.55
C ILE A 219 0.77 -3.72 19.41
N TYR A 220 1.26 -3.44 18.18
CA TYR A 220 2.65 -3.07 17.96
C TYR A 220 3.09 -1.89 18.83
N THR A 221 2.24 -0.86 19.03
CA THR A 221 2.61 0.34 19.81
C THR A 221 2.99 0.01 21.27
N PHE A 222 2.41 -1.04 21.85
CA PHE A 222 2.79 -1.50 23.19
C PHE A 222 4.19 -2.11 23.22
N TYR A 223 4.56 -2.89 22.20
CA TYR A 223 5.91 -3.45 22.08
C TYR A 223 6.94 -2.33 21.86
N ASP A 224 6.62 -1.36 21.02
CA ASP A 224 7.51 -0.24 20.75
C ASP A 224 7.72 0.66 21.98
N LYS A 225 6.68 0.90 22.78
CA LYS A 225 6.80 1.65 24.04
C LYS A 225 7.72 0.90 25.04
N LYS A 226 7.64 -0.42 25.10
CA LYS A 226 8.52 -1.22 25.96
C LYS A 226 9.96 -1.20 25.46
N LEU A 227 10.16 -1.20 24.13
CA LEU A 227 11.50 -1.08 23.55
C LEU A 227 12.13 0.26 23.92
N ASP A 228 11.42 1.38 23.74
CA ASP A 228 11.94 2.71 24.10
C ASP A 228 12.35 2.76 25.57
N ALA A 229 11.50 2.28 26.47
CA ALA A 229 11.83 2.22 27.90
C ALA A 229 13.09 1.38 28.19
N SER A 230 13.39 0.37 27.38
CA SER A 230 14.63 -0.42 27.50
C SER A 230 15.85 0.29 26.94
N LEU A 231 15.69 1.10 25.89
CA LEU A 231 16.77 1.88 25.27
C LEU A 231 17.13 3.12 26.11
N ASP A 232 16.12 3.82 26.63
CA ASP A 232 16.31 4.99 27.52
C ASP A 232 17.09 4.62 28.79
N ALA A 233 16.88 3.39 29.30
CA ALA A 233 17.61 2.88 30.45
C ALA A 233 19.11 2.64 30.18
N GLU A 234 19.54 2.63 28.92
CA GLU A 234 20.94 2.45 28.49
C GLU A 234 21.64 3.77 28.11
N GLY A 235 20.89 4.89 28.10
CA GLY A 235 21.47 6.21 27.78
C GLY A 235 21.92 6.35 26.32
N LEU A 236 21.30 5.61 25.38
CA LEU A 236 21.59 5.75 23.96
C LEU A 236 21.02 7.07 23.42
N GLU A 237 21.85 7.84 22.75
CA GLU A 237 21.43 9.11 22.16
C GLU A 237 20.36 8.89 21.08
N PRO A 238 19.29 9.74 21.06
CA PRO A 238 18.28 9.69 20.01
C PRO A 238 18.91 10.02 18.65
N GLU A 239 18.34 9.46 17.58
CA GLU A 239 18.75 9.78 16.20
C GLU A 239 18.67 11.29 15.94
N GLU A 240 19.62 11.84 15.18
CA GLU A 240 19.60 13.25 14.81
C GLU A 240 18.29 13.61 14.10
N PRO A 241 17.57 14.66 14.55
CA PRO A 241 16.31 15.04 13.93
C PRO A 241 16.56 15.59 12.52
N PHE A 242 15.62 15.31 11.60
CA PHE A 242 15.62 15.86 10.25
C PHE A 242 15.73 17.39 10.24
N ARG A 243 16.62 17.91 9.42
CA ARG A 243 16.85 19.36 9.23
C ARG A 243 16.39 19.78 7.84
N MET A 244 15.73 20.93 7.72
CA MET A 244 15.30 21.46 6.42
C MET A 244 16.47 21.67 5.43
N LYS A 245 17.69 21.83 5.93
CA LYS A 245 18.90 21.88 5.09
C LYS A 245 19.18 20.59 4.33
N ASP A 246 18.72 19.44 4.84
CA ASP A 246 18.92 18.14 4.22
C ASP A 246 18.13 18.03 2.92
N ILE A 247 16.96 18.67 2.81
CA ILE A 247 16.17 18.77 1.58
C ILE A 247 17.00 19.46 0.49
N VAL A 248 17.66 20.56 0.80
CA VAL A 248 18.47 21.31 -0.18
C VAL A 248 19.60 20.43 -0.69
N TYR A 249 20.26 19.68 0.21
CA TYR A 249 21.33 18.76 -0.17
C TYR A 249 20.83 17.65 -1.10
N ILE A 250 19.65 17.08 -0.82
CA ILE A 250 19.03 16.03 -1.66
C ILE A 250 18.70 16.59 -3.05
N ILE A 251 18.03 17.74 -3.12
CA ILE A 251 17.57 18.35 -4.40
C ILE A 251 18.76 18.79 -5.27
N THR A 252 19.88 19.17 -4.67
CA THR A 252 21.09 19.55 -5.41
C THR A 252 21.91 18.36 -5.91
N ASN A 253 21.61 17.15 -5.44
CA ASN A 253 22.34 15.95 -5.84
C ASN A 253 21.87 15.41 -7.20
N LYS A 254 22.76 15.36 -8.19
CA LYS A 254 22.44 14.82 -9.54
C LYS A 254 22.02 13.35 -9.52
N GLY A 255 22.63 12.54 -8.64
CA GLY A 255 22.29 11.13 -8.47
C GLY A 255 20.85 10.94 -8.02
N PHE A 256 20.36 11.80 -7.13
CA PHE A 256 18.95 11.80 -6.71
C PHE A 256 18.00 11.98 -7.91
N TRP A 257 18.24 12.97 -8.77
CA TRP A 257 17.38 13.23 -9.92
C TRP A 257 17.39 12.10 -10.94
N LEU A 258 18.52 11.45 -11.17
CA LEU A 258 18.61 10.29 -12.08
C LEU A 258 17.79 9.11 -11.55
N ILE A 259 17.90 8.81 -10.26
CA ILE A 259 17.11 7.75 -9.62
C ILE A 259 15.63 8.12 -9.59
N ALA A 260 15.29 9.35 -9.24
CA ALA A 260 13.91 9.84 -9.22
C ALA A 260 13.26 9.74 -10.62
N LEU A 261 13.98 10.17 -11.67
CA LEU A 261 13.49 10.06 -13.05
C LEU A 261 13.26 8.61 -13.47
N LEU A 262 14.20 7.71 -13.14
CA LEU A 262 14.06 6.29 -13.41
C LEU A 262 12.82 5.70 -12.71
N CYS A 263 12.61 6.02 -11.45
CA CYS A 263 11.41 5.60 -10.70
C CYS A 263 10.12 6.13 -11.35
N VAL A 264 10.08 7.42 -11.72
CA VAL A 264 8.90 8.02 -12.38
C VAL A 264 8.58 7.30 -13.68
N LEU A 265 9.57 7.09 -14.55
CA LEU A 265 9.37 6.42 -15.84
C LEU A 265 8.93 4.96 -15.67
N PHE A 266 9.56 4.23 -14.75
CA PHE A 266 9.20 2.84 -14.45
C PHE A 266 7.76 2.74 -13.93
N TYR A 267 7.41 3.48 -12.91
CA TYR A 267 6.10 3.39 -12.27
C TYR A 267 4.98 3.98 -13.14
N SER A 268 5.28 4.95 -14.03
CA SER A 268 4.30 5.45 -14.99
C SER A 268 3.86 4.41 -16.03
N ALA A 269 4.65 3.37 -16.25
CA ALA A 269 4.26 2.23 -17.09
C ALA A 269 3.54 1.14 -16.28
N VAL A 270 4.09 0.77 -15.12
CA VAL A 270 3.61 -0.38 -14.34
C VAL A 270 2.26 -0.14 -13.68
N PHE A 271 2.07 1.01 -13.01
CA PHE A 271 0.83 1.26 -12.27
C PHE A 271 -0.41 1.38 -13.15
N PRO A 272 -0.41 2.15 -14.25
CA PRO A 272 -1.56 2.18 -15.15
C PRO A 272 -1.88 0.79 -15.70
N PHE A 273 -0.85 0.02 -16.08
CA PHE A 273 -1.07 -1.34 -16.55
C PHE A 273 -1.82 -2.18 -15.52
N ILE A 274 -1.36 -2.22 -14.26
CA ILE A 274 -2.03 -3.01 -13.21
C ILE A 274 -3.49 -2.55 -13.01
N LYS A 275 -3.77 -1.25 -13.08
CA LYS A 275 -5.13 -0.71 -12.86
C LYS A 275 -6.11 -1.06 -13.98
N TYR A 276 -5.62 -1.24 -15.21
CA TYR A 276 -6.44 -1.54 -16.38
C TYR A 276 -6.25 -2.97 -16.92
N ALA A 277 -5.36 -3.76 -16.33
CA ALA A 277 -4.98 -5.06 -16.86
C ALA A 277 -6.16 -6.05 -16.94
N ALA A 278 -7.02 -6.09 -15.93
CA ALA A 278 -8.20 -6.97 -15.96
C ALA A 278 -9.17 -6.56 -17.08
N ASP A 279 -9.42 -5.26 -17.24
CA ASP A 279 -10.25 -4.74 -18.33
C ASP A 279 -9.63 -5.04 -19.70
N LEU A 280 -8.31 -4.87 -19.87
CA LEU A 280 -7.59 -5.24 -21.07
C LEU A 280 -7.76 -6.73 -21.42
N MET A 281 -7.73 -7.62 -20.42
CA MET A 281 -7.96 -9.06 -20.62
C MET A 281 -9.37 -9.33 -21.13
N VAL A 282 -10.38 -8.66 -20.59
CA VAL A 282 -11.77 -8.79 -21.03
C VAL A 282 -11.98 -8.22 -22.42
N GLN A 283 -11.61 -6.95 -22.64
CA GLN A 283 -11.95 -6.21 -23.86
C GLN A 283 -11.13 -6.66 -25.08
N LYS A 284 -9.85 -6.94 -24.92
CA LYS A 284 -8.95 -7.30 -26.02
C LYS A 284 -8.82 -8.79 -26.25
N TYR A 285 -8.76 -9.56 -25.15
CA TYR A 285 -8.48 -10.99 -25.21
C TYR A 285 -9.71 -11.85 -24.94
N HIS A 286 -10.87 -11.24 -24.67
CA HIS A 286 -12.15 -11.91 -24.40
C HIS A 286 -12.09 -12.95 -23.29
N VAL A 287 -11.23 -12.71 -22.28
CA VAL A 287 -11.14 -13.54 -21.08
C VAL A 287 -12.40 -13.33 -20.24
N ASP A 288 -12.89 -14.41 -19.63
CA ASP A 288 -14.02 -14.32 -18.71
C ASP A 288 -13.71 -13.30 -17.59
N PRO A 289 -14.62 -12.33 -17.32
CA PRO A 289 -14.43 -11.32 -16.28
C PRO A 289 -14.03 -11.90 -14.91
N LYS A 290 -14.50 -13.11 -14.58
CA LYS A 290 -14.15 -13.81 -13.34
C LYS A 290 -12.69 -14.21 -13.25
N LEU A 291 -12.04 -14.46 -14.39
CA LEU A 291 -10.65 -14.88 -14.48
C LEU A 291 -9.70 -13.75 -14.88
N ALA A 292 -10.26 -12.63 -15.34
CA ALA A 292 -9.49 -11.53 -15.91
C ALA A 292 -8.47 -10.91 -14.95
N GLY A 293 -8.77 -10.90 -13.65
CA GLY A 293 -7.85 -10.41 -12.62
C GLY A 293 -6.72 -11.40 -12.27
N THR A 294 -6.92 -12.70 -12.51
CA THR A 294 -5.95 -13.74 -12.15
C THR A 294 -4.66 -13.63 -12.97
N ILE A 295 -4.76 -13.30 -14.26
CA ILE A 295 -3.60 -13.18 -15.16
C ILE A 295 -2.68 -12.03 -14.72
N PRO A 296 -3.16 -10.79 -14.57
CA PRO A 296 -2.34 -9.70 -14.02
C PRO A 296 -1.83 -9.98 -12.60
N GLY A 297 -2.57 -10.76 -11.81
CA GLY A 297 -2.17 -11.21 -10.47
C GLY A 297 -0.88 -12.03 -10.45
N LEU A 298 -0.46 -12.62 -11.58
CA LEU A 298 0.84 -13.31 -11.70
C LEU A 298 2.04 -12.34 -11.62
N LEU A 299 1.87 -11.06 -11.96
CA LEU A 299 2.95 -10.06 -11.89
C LEU A 299 3.49 -9.87 -10.47
N PRO A 300 2.64 -9.55 -9.46
CA PRO A 300 3.13 -9.44 -8.10
C PRO A 300 3.66 -10.77 -7.54
N ILE A 301 3.14 -11.93 -7.96
CA ILE A 301 3.71 -13.25 -7.61
C ILE A 301 5.13 -13.38 -8.15
N GLY A 302 5.34 -13.01 -9.41
CA GLY A 302 6.69 -12.97 -9.99
C GLY A 302 7.62 -12.06 -9.19
N ALA A 303 7.16 -10.90 -8.76
CA ALA A 303 7.93 -9.98 -7.94
C ALA A 303 8.33 -10.57 -6.58
N ILE A 304 7.45 -11.35 -5.91
CA ILE A 304 7.76 -12.01 -4.64
C ILE A 304 8.97 -12.93 -4.78
N ILE A 305 9.08 -13.66 -5.88
CA ILE A 305 10.16 -14.61 -6.14
C ILE A 305 11.41 -13.89 -6.66
N LEU A 306 11.23 -13.01 -7.66
CA LEU A 306 12.34 -12.39 -8.37
C LEU A 306 13.06 -11.32 -7.52
N THR A 307 12.35 -10.61 -6.64
CA THR A 307 12.95 -9.55 -5.81
C THR A 307 14.08 -10.08 -4.92
N PRO A 308 13.93 -11.17 -4.14
CA PRO A 308 15.03 -11.74 -3.38
C PRO A 308 16.17 -12.29 -4.26
N LEU A 309 15.83 -12.87 -5.43
CA LEU A 309 16.82 -13.39 -6.37
C LEU A 309 17.69 -12.27 -6.93
N PHE A 310 17.10 -11.18 -7.40
CA PHE A 310 17.84 -10.02 -7.90
C PHE A 310 18.57 -9.27 -6.79
N GLY A 311 18.03 -9.21 -5.58
CA GLY A 311 18.73 -8.69 -4.40
C GLY A 311 20.01 -9.47 -4.10
N SER A 312 19.92 -10.80 -4.05
CA SER A 312 21.09 -11.68 -3.88
C SER A 312 22.10 -11.57 -5.02
N LEU A 313 21.63 -11.43 -6.26
CA LEU A 313 22.48 -11.19 -7.42
C LEU A 313 23.22 -9.85 -7.33
N TYR A 314 22.49 -8.80 -6.89
CA TYR A 314 23.09 -7.49 -6.64
C TYR A 314 24.20 -7.55 -5.58
N ASP A 315 23.97 -8.23 -4.47
CA ASP A 315 24.95 -8.38 -3.39
C ASP A 315 26.22 -9.09 -3.86
N ARG A 316 26.09 -10.03 -4.82
CA ARG A 316 27.23 -10.76 -5.38
C ARG A 316 28.00 -9.99 -6.45
N ILE A 317 27.31 -9.28 -7.33
CA ILE A 317 27.91 -8.64 -8.52
C ILE A 317 28.21 -7.17 -8.29
N GLY A 318 27.50 -6.48 -7.40
CA GLY A 318 27.69 -5.07 -7.06
C GLY A 318 27.36 -4.07 -8.17
N LYS A 319 26.76 -4.50 -9.29
CA LYS A 319 26.46 -3.68 -10.47
C LYS A 319 24.99 -3.24 -10.54
N GLY A 320 24.51 -2.55 -9.49
CA GLY A 320 23.10 -2.16 -9.38
C GLY A 320 22.59 -1.34 -10.55
N ALA A 321 23.33 -0.34 -11.01
CA ALA A 321 22.95 0.49 -12.15
C ALA A 321 22.76 -0.35 -13.43
N THR A 322 23.62 -1.34 -13.68
CA THR A 322 23.50 -2.23 -14.85
C THR A 322 22.24 -3.09 -14.75
N LEU A 323 21.92 -3.64 -13.58
CA LEU A 323 20.70 -4.42 -13.35
C LEU A 323 19.46 -3.57 -13.53
N MET A 324 19.45 -2.31 -13.07
CA MET A 324 18.35 -1.37 -13.27
C MET A 324 18.14 -1.05 -14.75
N VAL A 325 19.19 -0.83 -15.52
CA VAL A 325 19.11 -0.59 -16.97
C VAL A 325 18.56 -1.83 -17.70
N ILE A 326 19.04 -3.03 -17.37
CA ILE A 326 18.53 -4.28 -17.96
C ILE A 326 17.02 -4.43 -17.65
N GLY A 327 16.63 -4.23 -16.39
CA GLY A 327 15.22 -4.30 -16.00
C GLY A 327 14.33 -3.28 -16.73
N SER A 328 14.84 -2.06 -16.95
CA SER A 328 14.11 -1.02 -17.70
C SER A 328 13.97 -1.32 -19.20
N VAL A 329 14.94 -2.03 -19.78
CA VAL A 329 14.89 -2.45 -21.20
C VAL A 329 13.93 -3.65 -21.38
N MET A 330 13.79 -4.49 -20.36
CA MET A 330 12.88 -5.64 -20.40
C MET A 330 11.41 -5.27 -20.20
N LEU A 331 11.11 -4.11 -19.64
CA LEU A 331 9.77 -3.59 -19.42
C LEU A 331 9.16 -3.08 -20.72
#